data_793ddbe080c76b00f5201609d248345e
#
_entry.id   793ddbe080c76b00f5201609d248345e
#
_cell.length_a   1.000
_cell.length_b   1.000
_cell.length_c   1.000
_cell.angle_alpha   90.00
_cell.angle_beta   90.00
_cell.angle_gamma   90.00
#
_symmetry.space_group_name_H-M   'P 1'
#
loop_
_entity.id
_entity.type
_entity.pdbx_description
1 polymer ?
#
loop_
_entity_poly.entity_id
_entity_poly.type
_entity_poly.pdbx_seq_one_letter_code
_entity_poly.pdbx_strand_id
1 'polypeptide(L)'
;IVSFADDPDMKAIIVNQSVPGTTEAFRKIKERRPDILCIAGEAHEDLPEIGSAADLVCNNDFVSRGYLIIRTAHELGCDTFVHISFPRHLAYETMSRRLAIMKAACEEFGMKLVEETAPDPTSDVGVSGAQAYILEKVPEWVGKYGEKAAYFCTNDAHTEPLLKRLLECGGYFIEAELPSPLMGYPGALGLDLTEEAGDFEKILTKVESAIVEKG
;
A
#
# COMPACT_ATOMS: atom_id res chain seq x y z
N ILE A 1 12.43 15.40 -11.48
CA ILE A 1 11.65 16.44 -10.77
C ILE A 1 12.28 17.81 -11.03
N VAL A 2 13.58 18.01 -10.74
CA VAL A 2 14.25 19.33 -10.82
C VAL A 2 14.13 19.99 -12.20
N SER A 3 14.16 19.23 -13.30
CA SER A 3 14.03 19.74 -14.66
C SER A 3 12.68 20.41 -14.97
N PHE A 4 11.62 20.11 -14.20
CA PHE A 4 10.34 20.81 -14.37
C PHE A 4 10.43 22.31 -14.02
N ALA A 5 11.39 22.69 -13.18
CA ALA A 5 11.64 24.11 -12.85
C ALA A 5 12.27 24.92 -14.00
N ASP A 6 12.70 24.27 -15.08
CA ASP A 6 13.24 24.95 -16.26
C ASP A 6 12.13 25.55 -17.16
N ASP A 7 10.89 25.10 -16.98
CA ASP A 7 9.72 25.67 -17.63
C ASP A 7 9.35 27.01 -16.94
N PRO A 8 9.39 28.17 -17.69
CA PRO A 8 9.08 29.46 -17.12
C PRO A 8 7.63 29.60 -16.64
N ASP A 9 6.71 28.81 -17.19
CA ASP A 9 5.28 28.84 -16.86
C ASP A 9 4.92 27.91 -15.71
N MET A 10 5.87 27.10 -15.20
CA MET A 10 5.65 26.21 -14.06
C MET A 10 5.29 27.01 -12.79
N LYS A 11 4.17 26.66 -12.17
CA LYS A 11 3.66 27.30 -10.93
C LYS A 11 3.64 26.34 -9.74
N ALA A 12 3.48 25.06 -10.01
CA ALA A 12 3.45 24.05 -8.96
C ALA A 12 4.04 22.73 -9.46
N ILE A 13 4.72 22.02 -8.56
CA ILE A 13 5.21 20.64 -8.78
C ILE A 13 4.62 19.77 -7.67
N ILE A 14 3.80 18.80 -8.07
CA ILE A 14 3.16 17.86 -7.16
C ILE A 14 3.81 16.49 -7.36
N VAL A 15 4.44 15.97 -6.33
CA VAL A 15 4.98 14.61 -6.31
C VAL A 15 4.00 13.74 -5.52
N ASN A 16 3.21 12.93 -6.23
CA ASN A 16 2.14 12.15 -5.61
C ASN A 16 2.67 11.09 -4.65
N GLN A 17 3.80 10.44 -4.98
CA GLN A 17 4.50 9.53 -4.10
C GLN A 17 5.95 10.02 -3.91
N SER A 18 6.21 10.65 -2.77
CA SER A 18 7.49 11.31 -2.46
C SER A 18 8.50 10.30 -1.92
N VAL A 19 9.17 9.60 -2.85
CA VAL A 19 10.23 8.64 -2.55
C VAL A 19 11.54 9.34 -2.12
N PRO A 20 12.50 8.63 -1.51
CA PRO A 20 13.80 9.17 -1.14
C PRO A 20 14.49 9.95 -2.26
N GLY A 21 14.93 11.19 -1.96
CA GLY A 21 15.49 12.16 -2.90
C GLY A 21 14.53 13.28 -3.30
N THR A 22 13.25 13.21 -2.94
CA THR A 22 12.25 14.26 -3.22
C THR A 22 12.58 15.53 -2.46
N THR A 23 12.95 15.44 -1.18
CA THR A 23 13.37 16.56 -0.34
C THR A 23 14.49 17.36 -0.98
N GLU A 24 15.53 16.68 -1.41
CA GLU A 24 16.69 17.32 -2.06
C GLU A 24 16.33 17.94 -3.43
N ALA A 25 15.43 17.30 -4.17
CA ALA A 25 14.92 17.86 -5.42
C ALA A 25 14.14 19.17 -5.17
N PHE A 26 13.30 19.21 -4.14
CA PHE A 26 12.57 20.44 -3.78
C PHE A 26 13.50 21.55 -3.30
N ARG A 27 14.53 21.26 -2.50
CA ARG A 27 15.55 22.25 -2.11
C ARG A 27 16.20 22.89 -3.34
N LYS A 28 16.66 22.08 -4.30
CA LYS A 28 17.25 22.56 -5.55
C LYS A 28 16.29 23.42 -6.40
N ILE A 29 15.00 23.06 -6.41
CA ILE A 29 13.98 23.87 -7.07
C ILE A 29 13.84 25.22 -6.38
N LYS A 30 13.69 25.23 -5.05
CA LYS A 30 13.51 26.45 -4.26
C LYS A 30 14.70 27.40 -4.31
N GLU A 31 15.92 26.90 -4.44
CA GLU A 31 17.12 27.72 -4.67
C GLU A 31 17.06 28.53 -5.97
N ARG A 32 16.47 27.94 -7.03
CA ARG A 32 16.41 28.53 -8.37
C ARG A 32 15.10 29.25 -8.64
N ARG A 33 14.00 28.69 -8.18
CA ARG A 33 12.63 29.12 -8.43
C ARG A 33 11.81 29.03 -7.13
N PRO A 34 12.02 29.96 -6.18
CA PRO A 34 11.28 29.97 -4.92
C PRO A 34 9.78 30.24 -5.08
N ASP A 35 9.37 30.73 -6.26
CA ASP A 35 7.98 30.97 -6.64
C ASP A 35 7.18 29.70 -6.98
N ILE A 36 7.84 28.59 -7.29
CA ILE A 36 7.16 27.33 -7.60
C ILE A 36 6.66 26.67 -6.32
N LEU A 37 5.36 26.35 -6.27
CA LEU A 37 4.77 25.60 -5.18
C LEU A 37 5.21 24.13 -5.26
N CYS A 38 5.85 23.62 -4.21
CA CYS A 38 6.31 22.23 -4.10
C CYS A 38 5.40 21.46 -3.12
N ILE A 39 4.69 20.45 -3.63
CA ILE A 39 3.75 19.64 -2.85
C ILE A 39 4.22 18.20 -2.84
N ALA A 40 4.37 17.63 -1.63
CA ALA A 40 4.70 16.23 -1.40
C ALA A 40 3.46 15.44 -0.98
N GLY A 41 3.13 14.38 -1.72
CA GLY A 41 2.15 13.36 -1.33
C GLY A 41 2.83 12.06 -0.93
N GLU A 42 2.19 11.28 -0.08
CA GLU A 42 2.64 9.94 0.38
C GLU A 42 4.16 9.86 0.66
N ALA A 43 4.64 10.71 1.58
CA ALA A 43 6.07 10.84 1.85
C ALA A 43 6.66 9.58 2.49
N HIS A 44 7.71 9.04 1.87
CA HIS A 44 8.52 7.92 2.36
C HIS A 44 9.86 8.38 2.94
N GLU A 45 10.09 9.69 3.01
CA GLU A 45 11.20 10.33 3.73
C GLU A 45 10.72 10.79 5.11
N ASP A 46 11.64 11.18 5.97
CA ASP A 46 11.32 11.75 7.29
C ASP A 46 10.42 12.99 7.14
N LEU A 47 9.26 13.01 7.83
CA LEU A 47 8.26 14.05 7.67
C LEU A 47 8.75 15.46 8.06
N PRO A 48 9.49 15.67 9.15
CA PRO A 48 10.14 16.94 9.44
C PRO A 48 11.09 17.39 8.34
N GLU A 49 11.85 16.47 7.75
CA GLU A 49 12.82 16.78 6.71
C GLU A 49 12.16 17.22 5.41
N ILE A 50 11.21 16.43 4.90
CA ILE A 50 10.48 16.80 3.67
C ILE A 50 9.63 18.07 3.88
N GLY A 51 9.05 18.24 5.06
CA GLY A 51 8.30 19.44 5.44
C GLY A 51 9.15 20.70 5.50
N SER A 52 10.48 20.58 5.65
CA SER A 52 11.40 21.73 5.56
C SER A 52 11.67 22.21 4.13
N ALA A 53 11.33 21.41 3.12
CA ALA A 53 11.60 21.68 1.71
C ALA A 53 10.32 21.83 0.86
N ALA A 54 9.22 21.23 1.28
CA ALA A 54 7.92 21.36 0.63
C ALA A 54 7.11 22.51 1.21
N ASP A 55 6.25 23.14 0.39
CA ASP A 55 5.27 24.13 0.87
C ASP A 55 4.06 23.44 1.51
N LEU A 56 3.76 22.20 1.10
CA LEU A 56 2.69 21.38 1.63
C LEU A 56 3.09 19.91 1.58
N VAL A 57 2.82 19.20 2.67
CA VAL A 57 2.94 17.73 2.74
C VAL A 57 1.55 17.15 2.99
N CYS A 58 1.07 16.30 2.07
CA CYS A 58 -0.18 15.56 2.19
C CYS A 58 0.18 14.09 2.40
N ASN A 59 -0.01 13.59 3.61
CA ASN A 59 0.39 12.22 3.94
C ASN A 59 -0.71 11.47 4.67
N ASN A 60 -0.83 10.17 4.38
CA ASN A 60 -1.62 9.27 5.18
C ASN A 60 -0.89 8.97 6.50
N ASP A 61 -1.63 8.73 7.56
CA ASP A 61 -1.04 8.27 8.81
C ASP A 61 -0.71 6.76 8.74
N PHE A 62 0.36 6.42 8.03
CA PHE A 62 0.81 5.04 7.87
C PHE A 62 1.18 4.37 9.20
N VAL A 63 1.57 5.13 10.20
CA VAL A 63 2.03 4.60 11.50
C VAL A 63 0.83 4.16 12.33
N SER A 64 -0.14 5.05 12.59
CA SER A 64 -1.37 4.71 13.32
C SER A 64 -2.20 3.65 12.59
N ARG A 65 -2.18 3.66 11.25
CA ARG A 65 -2.80 2.64 10.42
C ARG A 65 -2.26 1.24 10.73
N GLY A 66 -0.97 1.08 11.03
CA GLY A 66 -0.40 -0.19 11.44
C GLY A 66 -1.08 -0.79 12.68
N TYR A 67 -1.35 0.03 13.70
CA TYR A 67 -2.10 -0.39 14.88
C TYR A 67 -3.55 -0.76 14.54
N LEU A 68 -4.22 0.07 13.75
CA LEU A 68 -5.64 -0.14 13.39
C LEU A 68 -5.85 -1.43 12.61
N ILE A 69 -4.96 -1.78 11.69
CA ILE A 69 -5.00 -3.03 10.92
C ILE A 69 -4.94 -4.24 11.86
N ILE A 70 -4.00 -4.25 12.82
CA ILE A 70 -3.85 -5.35 13.76
C ILE A 70 -5.05 -5.44 14.71
N ARG A 71 -5.53 -4.30 15.22
CA ARG A 71 -6.74 -4.26 16.05
C ARG A 71 -7.95 -4.83 15.32
N THR A 72 -8.17 -4.45 14.07
CA THR A 72 -9.28 -4.99 13.26
C THR A 72 -9.13 -6.50 13.04
N ALA A 73 -7.92 -6.99 12.75
CA ALA A 73 -7.68 -8.42 12.64
C ALA A 73 -8.02 -9.15 13.95
N HIS A 74 -7.62 -8.61 15.10
CA HIS A 74 -7.95 -9.16 16.41
C HIS A 74 -9.48 -9.16 16.68
N GLU A 75 -10.16 -8.06 16.40
CA GLU A 75 -11.63 -7.93 16.56
C GLU A 75 -12.40 -8.92 15.68
N LEU A 76 -11.85 -9.30 14.51
CA LEU A 76 -12.38 -10.34 13.64
C LEU A 76 -12.04 -11.77 14.12
N GLY A 77 -11.29 -11.91 15.21
CA GLY A 77 -10.92 -13.20 15.81
C GLY A 77 -9.71 -13.87 15.19
N CYS A 78 -8.88 -13.12 14.45
CA CYS A 78 -7.61 -13.63 13.96
C CYS A 78 -6.61 -13.82 15.10
N ASP A 79 -5.80 -14.86 15.03
CA ASP A 79 -4.72 -15.16 15.99
C ASP A 79 -3.31 -15.01 15.36
N THR A 80 -3.25 -14.95 14.05
CA THR A 80 -2.02 -14.82 13.27
C THR A 80 -2.15 -13.68 12.27
N PHE A 81 -1.09 -12.86 12.15
CA PHE A 81 -0.99 -11.79 11.15
C PHE A 81 0.22 -12.03 10.24
N VAL A 82 -0.02 -12.16 8.95
CA VAL A 82 1.00 -12.43 7.93
C VAL A 82 1.29 -11.14 7.18
N HIS A 83 2.45 -10.56 7.43
CA HIS A 83 2.94 -9.36 6.79
C HIS A 83 3.83 -9.73 5.60
N ILE A 84 3.41 -9.40 4.40
CA ILE A 84 4.08 -9.73 3.13
C ILE A 84 4.75 -8.47 2.59
N SER A 85 6.07 -8.51 2.42
CA SER A 85 6.85 -7.37 1.95
C SER A 85 8.14 -7.82 1.24
N PHE A 86 9.03 -6.88 0.96
CA PHE A 86 10.35 -7.11 0.37
C PHE A 86 11.36 -6.05 0.86
N PRO A 87 12.70 -6.33 0.77
CA PRO A 87 13.72 -5.51 1.42
C PRO A 87 13.69 -4.03 1.04
N ARG A 88 13.45 -3.67 -0.22
CA ARG A 88 13.39 -2.27 -0.65
C ARG A 88 12.26 -1.50 0.03
N HIS A 89 11.05 -2.08 0.16
CA HIS A 89 9.95 -1.44 0.88
C HIS A 89 10.26 -1.29 2.37
N LEU A 90 10.84 -2.32 2.99
CA LEU A 90 11.20 -2.27 4.41
C LEU A 90 12.37 -1.31 4.71
N ALA A 91 13.09 -0.86 3.67
CA ALA A 91 14.10 0.19 3.82
C ALA A 91 13.49 1.61 3.91
N TYR A 92 12.21 1.80 3.54
CA TYR A 92 11.53 3.07 3.76
C TYR A 92 11.19 3.25 5.24
N GLU A 93 11.53 4.42 5.78
CA GLU A 93 11.33 4.75 7.20
C GLU A 93 9.88 4.56 7.64
N THR A 94 8.92 5.05 6.87
CA THR A 94 7.49 4.91 7.16
C THR A 94 7.03 3.46 7.18
N MET A 95 7.55 2.61 6.29
CA MET A 95 7.21 1.19 6.23
C MET A 95 7.81 0.41 7.38
N SER A 96 9.06 0.67 7.74
CA SER A 96 9.71 0.03 8.87
C SER A 96 9.08 0.43 10.21
N ARG A 97 8.69 1.71 10.38
CA ARG A 97 7.96 2.17 11.56
C ARG A 97 6.58 1.54 11.66
N ARG A 98 5.84 1.47 10.57
CA ARG A 98 4.54 0.78 10.55
C ARG A 98 4.67 -0.68 10.95
N LEU A 99 5.67 -1.40 10.41
CA LEU A 99 5.92 -2.78 10.82
C LEU A 99 6.26 -2.90 12.30
N ALA A 100 7.06 -1.98 12.86
CA ALA A 100 7.36 -1.96 14.29
C ALA A 100 6.10 -1.78 15.16
N ILE A 101 5.18 -0.90 14.74
CA ILE A 101 3.87 -0.71 15.40
C ILE A 101 3.01 -1.97 15.26
N MET A 102 2.98 -2.61 14.09
CA MET A 102 2.24 -3.87 13.90
C MET A 102 2.77 -4.97 14.82
N LYS A 103 4.10 -5.08 14.99
CA LYS A 103 4.72 -6.04 15.93
C LYS A 103 4.27 -5.78 17.36
N ALA A 104 4.38 -4.52 17.83
CA ALA A 104 3.96 -4.15 19.18
C ALA A 104 2.45 -4.38 19.41
N ALA A 105 1.61 -4.07 18.43
CA ALA A 105 0.17 -4.32 18.51
C ALA A 105 -0.16 -5.83 18.54
N CYS A 106 0.55 -6.66 17.75
CA CYS A 106 0.39 -8.11 17.83
C CYS A 106 0.76 -8.65 19.21
N GLU A 107 1.84 -8.16 19.84
CA GLU A 107 2.22 -8.51 21.21
C GLU A 107 1.13 -8.08 22.21
N GLU A 108 0.58 -6.86 22.08
CA GLU A 108 -0.49 -6.35 22.93
C GLU A 108 -1.75 -7.21 22.86
N PHE A 109 -2.15 -7.64 21.67
CA PHE A 109 -3.35 -8.45 21.45
C PHE A 109 -3.11 -9.97 21.55
N GLY A 110 -1.88 -10.41 21.82
CA GLY A 110 -1.53 -11.82 21.91
C GLY A 110 -1.61 -12.56 20.57
N MET A 111 -1.47 -11.84 19.46
CA MET A 111 -1.44 -12.39 18.12
C MET A 111 -0.01 -12.75 17.69
N LYS A 112 0.12 -13.76 16.83
CA LYS A 112 1.40 -14.11 16.20
C LYS A 112 1.61 -13.26 14.95
N LEU A 113 2.72 -12.51 14.88
CA LEU A 113 3.15 -11.86 13.65
C LEU A 113 4.12 -12.76 12.88
N VAL A 114 3.89 -12.91 11.58
CA VAL A 114 4.74 -13.64 10.63
C VAL A 114 5.16 -12.68 9.51
N GLU A 115 6.43 -12.68 9.18
CA GLU A 115 6.96 -11.91 8.06
C GLU A 115 7.26 -12.87 6.89
N GLU A 116 6.61 -12.66 5.76
CA GLU A 116 6.86 -13.38 4.52
C GLU A 116 7.47 -12.44 3.49
N THR A 117 8.46 -12.94 2.76
CA THR A 117 9.14 -12.16 1.71
C THR A 117 8.58 -12.52 0.36
N ALA A 118 8.13 -11.51 -0.39
CA ALA A 118 7.73 -11.64 -1.78
C ALA A 118 8.76 -10.97 -2.72
N PRO A 119 8.79 -11.29 -4.01
CA PRO A 119 9.63 -10.59 -4.97
C PRO A 119 9.28 -9.13 -5.11
N ASP A 120 10.29 -8.26 -5.25
CA ASP A 120 10.10 -6.86 -5.59
C ASP A 120 9.59 -6.73 -7.04
N PRO A 121 8.42 -6.10 -7.28
CA PRO A 121 7.87 -5.93 -8.63
C PRO A 121 8.74 -5.08 -9.57
N THR A 122 9.71 -4.34 -9.03
CA THR A 122 10.68 -3.56 -9.81
C THR A 122 11.98 -4.29 -10.09
N SER A 123 12.13 -5.52 -9.58
CA SER A 123 13.28 -6.39 -9.89
C SER A 123 13.14 -7.06 -11.26
N ASP A 124 14.11 -7.91 -11.61
CA ASP A 124 14.15 -8.61 -12.89
C ASP A 124 12.93 -9.51 -13.15
N VAL A 125 12.24 -9.98 -12.10
CA VAL A 125 11.02 -10.78 -12.24
C VAL A 125 9.82 -9.94 -12.69
N GLY A 126 9.87 -8.63 -12.49
CA GLY A 126 8.82 -7.69 -12.85
C GLY A 126 7.51 -7.91 -12.09
N VAL A 127 6.52 -7.09 -12.43
CA VAL A 127 5.17 -7.16 -11.83
C VAL A 127 4.55 -8.55 -12.02
N SER A 128 4.62 -9.09 -13.25
CA SER A 128 4.00 -10.39 -13.56
C SER A 128 4.61 -11.54 -12.76
N GLY A 129 5.94 -11.54 -12.56
CA GLY A 129 6.61 -12.55 -11.74
C GLY A 129 6.27 -12.42 -10.26
N ALA A 130 6.17 -11.20 -9.76
CA ALA A 130 5.74 -10.95 -8.38
C ALA A 130 4.29 -11.40 -8.13
N GLN A 131 3.39 -11.12 -9.07
CA GLN A 131 2.00 -11.60 -9.01
C GLN A 131 1.88 -13.11 -9.06
N ALA A 132 2.61 -13.77 -9.97
CA ALA A 132 2.63 -15.23 -10.08
C ALA A 132 3.12 -15.88 -8.78
N TYR A 133 4.14 -15.30 -8.13
CA TYR A 133 4.63 -15.77 -6.84
C TYR A 133 3.55 -15.74 -5.76
N ILE A 134 2.80 -14.65 -5.65
CA ILE A 134 1.71 -14.52 -4.66
C ILE A 134 0.61 -15.55 -4.94
N LEU A 135 0.21 -15.71 -6.21
CA LEU A 135 -0.80 -16.71 -6.60
C LEU A 135 -0.38 -18.15 -6.23
N GLU A 136 0.91 -18.46 -6.31
CA GLU A 136 1.46 -19.77 -5.93
C GLU A 136 1.56 -19.94 -4.42
N LYS A 137 2.01 -18.89 -3.69
CA LYS A 137 2.34 -18.99 -2.27
C LYS A 137 1.15 -18.89 -1.32
N VAL A 138 0.10 -18.17 -1.67
CA VAL A 138 -1.05 -17.96 -0.76
C VAL A 138 -1.69 -19.28 -0.31
N PRO A 139 -1.96 -20.28 -1.17
CA PRO A 139 -2.49 -21.57 -0.71
C PRO A 139 -1.57 -22.30 0.30
N GLU A 140 -0.25 -22.21 0.09
CA GLU A 140 0.74 -22.75 1.02
C GLU A 140 0.68 -22.03 2.36
N TRP A 141 0.63 -20.70 2.35
CA TRP A 141 0.53 -19.89 3.57
C TRP A 141 -0.77 -20.13 4.33
N VAL A 142 -1.91 -20.22 3.64
CA VAL A 142 -3.20 -20.53 4.27
C VAL A 142 -3.17 -21.90 4.95
N GLY A 143 -2.62 -22.90 4.27
CA GLY A 143 -2.43 -24.23 4.86
C GLY A 143 -1.48 -24.24 6.08
N LYS A 144 -0.46 -23.35 6.08
CA LYS A 144 0.56 -23.27 7.14
C LYS A 144 0.10 -22.47 8.35
N TYR A 145 -0.63 -21.37 8.15
CA TYR A 145 -1.00 -20.43 9.20
C TYR A 145 -2.42 -20.59 9.70
N GLY A 146 -3.25 -21.33 8.98
CA GLY A 146 -4.62 -21.69 9.36
C GLY A 146 -5.66 -20.64 8.97
N GLU A 147 -6.92 -21.00 9.24
CA GLU A 147 -8.10 -20.21 8.81
C GLU A 147 -8.25 -18.87 9.54
N LYS A 148 -7.61 -18.71 10.72
CA LYS A 148 -7.62 -17.46 11.51
C LYS A 148 -6.44 -16.55 11.22
N ALA A 149 -5.78 -16.72 10.10
CA ALA A 149 -4.71 -15.84 9.68
C ALA A 149 -5.24 -14.64 8.88
N ALA A 150 -4.80 -13.46 9.27
CA ALA A 150 -5.00 -12.21 8.53
C ALA A 150 -3.78 -11.91 7.67
N TYR A 151 -4.00 -11.44 6.47
CA TYR A 151 -2.95 -11.18 5.48
C TYR A 151 -2.92 -9.71 5.09
N PHE A 152 -1.70 -9.20 4.92
CA PHE A 152 -1.44 -7.85 4.46
C PHE A 152 -0.18 -7.81 3.61
N CYS A 153 -0.22 -7.11 2.48
CA CYS A 153 0.95 -6.88 1.65
C CYS A 153 1.23 -5.37 1.51
N THR A 154 2.51 -5.01 1.40
CA THR A 154 2.96 -3.61 1.38
C THR A 154 3.04 -3.02 -0.02
N ASN A 155 2.64 -3.74 -1.06
CA ASN A 155 2.70 -3.28 -2.44
C ASN A 155 1.43 -3.64 -3.21
N ASP A 156 0.94 -2.68 -3.99
CA ASP A 156 -0.26 -2.81 -4.81
C ASP A 156 -0.20 -3.96 -5.84
N ALA A 157 0.97 -4.23 -6.41
CA ALA A 157 1.14 -5.35 -7.34
C ALA A 157 0.85 -6.72 -6.70
N HIS A 158 1.04 -6.85 -5.38
CA HIS A 158 0.75 -8.08 -4.63
C HIS A 158 -0.71 -8.18 -4.19
N THR A 159 -1.44 -7.06 -4.11
CA THR A 159 -2.77 -6.99 -3.49
C THR A 159 -3.82 -7.77 -4.27
N GLU A 160 -3.92 -7.56 -5.58
CA GLU A 160 -4.91 -8.25 -6.40
C GLU A 160 -4.75 -9.79 -6.37
N PRO A 161 -3.55 -10.36 -6.60
CA PRO A 161 -3.37 -11.80 -6.55
C PRO A 161 -3.55 -12.38 -5.12
N LEU A 162 -3.18 -11.61 -4.07
CA LEU A 162 -3.43 -11.99 -2.68
C LEU A 162 -4.93 -12.09 -2.42
N LEU A 163 -5.68 -11.03 -2.70
CA LEU A 163 -7.13 -10.98 -2.50
C LEU A 163 -7.83 -12.10 -3.27
N LYS A 164 -7.49 -12.31 -4.54
CA LYS A 164 -8.04 -13.37 -5.36
C LYS A 164 -7.86 -14.75 -4.74
N ARG A 165 -6.65 -15.05 -4.25
CA ARG A 165 -6.36 -16.36 -3.65
C ARG A 165 -6.99 -16.54 -2.28
N LEU A 166 -7.08 -15.49 -1.46
CA LEU A 166 -7.76 -15.58 -0.17
C LEU A 166 -9.26 -15.85 -0.34
N LEU A 167 -9.91 -15.27 -1.37
CA LEU A 167 -11.29 -15.63 -1.73
C LEU A 167 -11.48 -17.12 -2.07
N GLU A 168 -10.46 -17.75 -2.68
CA GLU A 168 -10.51 -19.17 -3.06
C GLU A 168 -10.13 -20.11 -1.90
N CYS A 169 -9.16 -19.71 -1.06
CA CYS A 169 -8.52 -20.59 -0.09
C CYS A 169 -8.92 -20.32 1.36
N GLY A 170 -9.57 -19.19 1.64
CA GLY A 170 -9.86 -18.70 3.00
C GLY A 170 -8.75 -17.82 3.56
N GLY A 171 -8.94 -17.35 4.80
CA GLY A 171 -8.11 -16.33 5.44
C GLY A 171 -8.75 -14.94 5.39
N TYR A 172 -8.20 -14.01 6.17
CA TYR A 172 -8.76 -12.66 6.30
C TYR A 172 -7.91 -11.64 5.53
N PHE A 173 -8.56 -10.82 4.74
CA PHE A 173 -7.96 -9.67 4.08
C PHE A 173 -8.45 -8.41 4.76
N ILE A 174 -7.60 -7.76 5.56
CA ILE A 174 -8.03 -6.68 6.44
C ILE A 174 -8.11 -5.34 5.73
N GLU A 175 -7.08 -5.01 4.95
CA GLU A 175 -6.98 -3.72 4.27
C GLU A 175 -6.07 -3.80 3.05
N ALA A 176 -6.49 -3.14 1.97
CA ALA A 176 -5.71 -3.01 0.76
C ALA A 176 -4.69 -1.86 0.86
N GLU A 177 -3.45 -2.14 0.53
CA GLU A 177 -2.44 -1.12 0.22
C GLU A 177 -2.62 -0.71 -1.24
N LEU A 178 -3.62 0.12 -1.52
CA LEU A 178 -4.01 0.51 -2.88
C LEU A 178 -4.25 2.02 -2.95
N PRO A 179 -3.84 2.67 -4.05
CA PRO A 179 -4.16 4.09 -4.31
C PRO A 179 -5.66 4.32 -4.45
N SER A 180 -6.41 3.31 -4.87
CA SER A 180 -7.86 3.37 -5.09
C SER A 180 -8.47 1.99 -4.95
N PRO A 181 -9.69 1.86 -4.37
CA PRO A 181 -10.42 0.60 -4.34
C PRO A 181 -10.83 0.10 -5.75
N LEU A 182 -10.67 0.92 -6.78
CA LEU A 182 -10.86 0.49 -8.17
C LEU A 182 -9.68 -0.31 -8.72
N MET A 183 -8.55 -0.31 -8.01
CA MET A 183 -7.40 -1.14 -8.33
C MET A 183 -7.47 -2.43 -7.51
N GLY A 184 -7.22 -3.56 -8.14
CA GLY A 184 -7.16 -4.87 -7.47
C GLY A 184 -8.50 -5.52 -7.19
N TYR A 185 -9.45 -4.85 -6.55
CA TYR A 185 -10.77 -5.42 -6.24
C TYR A 185 -11.55 -5.88 -7.47
N PRO A 186 -11.74 -5.09 -8.55
CA PRO A 186 -12.46 -5.54 -9.72
C PRO A 186 -11.83 -6.79 -10.36
N GLY A 187 -10.50 -6.81 -10.49
CA GLY A 187 -9.76 -7.95 -11.05
C GLY A 187 -9.87 -9.19 -10.18
N ALA A 188 -9.67 -9.06 -8.86
CA ALA A 188 -9.78 -10.16 -7.91
C ALA A 188 -11.19 -10.76 -7.84
N LEU A 189 -12.23 -9.90 -7.94
CA LEU A 189 -13.64 -10.29 -7.91
C LEU A 189 -14.14 -10.77 -9.27
N GLY A 190 -13.37 -10.60 -10.35
CA GLY A 190 -13.77 -10.96 -11.72
C GLY A 190 -14.86 -10.06 -12.29
N LEU A 191 -14.85 -8.78 -11.95
CA LEU A 191 -15.86 -7.81 -12.40
C LEU A 191 -15.43 -7.15 -13.71
N ASP A 192 -16.36 -7.11 -14.67
CA ASP A 192 -16.28 -6.24 -15.83
C ASP A 192 -16.97 -4.92 -15.49
N LEU A 193 -16.24 -3.81 -15.57
CA LEU A 193 -16.71 -2.45 -15.30
C LEU A 193 -16.84 -1.60 -16.57
N THR A 194 -16.85 -2.22 -17.73
CA THR A 194 -16.91 -1.52 -19.03
C THR A 194 -18.15 -0.65 -19.16
N GLU A 195 -19.30 -1.14 -18.70
CA GLU A 195 -20.57 -0.41 -18.77
C GLU A 195 -20.65 0.75 -17.78
N GLU A 196 -19.92 0.67 -16.67
CA GLU A 196 -19.86 1.69 -15.63
C GLU A 196 -18.73 2.70 -15.84
N ALA A 197 -17.95 2.56 -16.91
CA ALA A 197 -16.79 3.41 -17.17
C ALA A 197 -17.12 4.90 -17.15
N GLY A 198 -16.45 5.65 -16.26
CA GLY A 198 -16.68 7.09 -16.06
C GLY A 198 -17.74 7.44 -15.02
N ASP A 199 -18.48 6.46 -14.48
CA ASP A 199 -19.47 6.67 -13.42
C ASP A 199 -18.98 6.03 -12.11
N PHE A 200 -18.30 6.84 -11.28
CA PHE A 200 -17.65 6.38 -10.05
C PHE A 200 -18.64 5.75 -9.05
N GLU A 201 -19.85 6.33 -8.93
CA GLU A 201 -20.87 5.84 -8.00
C GLU A 201 -21.38 4.44 -8.39
N LYS A 202 -21.60 4.20 -9.68
CA LYS A 202 -21.97 2.88 -10.17
C LYS A 202 -20.87 1.85 -9.99
N ILE A 203 -19.62 2.25 -10.25
CA ILE A 203 -18.46 1.40 -10.03
C ILE A 203 -18.37 0.98 -8.56
N LEU A 204 -18.44 1.93 -7.61
CA LEU A 204 -18.41 1.63 -6.18
C LEU A 204 -19.56 0.71 -5.79
N THR A 205 -20.79 1.01 -6.20
CA THR A 205 -21.96 0.18 -5.88
C THR A 205 -21.79 -1.26 -6.38
N LYS A 206 -21.25 -1.44 -7.60
CA LYS A 206 -21.03 -2.77 -8.16
C LYS A 206 -19.93 -3.53 -7.42
N VAL A 207 -18.83 -2.86 -7.06
CA VAL A 207 -17.73 -3.46 -6.28
C VAL A 207 -18.19 -3.82 -4.88
N GLU A 208 -18.86 -2.92 -4.16
CA GLU A 208 -19.41 -3.19 -2.83
C GLU A 208 -20.38 -4.37 -2.83
N SER A 209 -21.31 -4.40 -3.80
CA SER A 209 -22.27 -5.50 -3.93
C SER A 209 -21.57 -6.85 -4.13
N ALA A 210 -20.53 -6.89 -4.97
CA ALA A 210 -19.77 -8.11 -5.21
C ALA A 210 -18.95 -8.55 -3.98
N ILE A 211 -18.42 -7.60 -3.19
CA ILE A 211 -17.72 -7.91 -1.92
C ILE A 211 -18.71 -8.56 -0.94
N VAL A 212 -19.89 -7.94 -0.76
CA VAL A 212 -20.92 -8.44 0.17
C VAL A 212 -21.43 -9.83 -0.27
N GLU A 213 -21.59 -10.07 -1.57
CA GLU A 213 -22.08 -11.35 -2.11
C GLU A 213 -21.05 -12.49 -1.93
N LYS A 214 -19.77 -12.19 -2.07
CA LYS A 214 -18.71 -13.20 -2.02
C LYS A 214 -18.14 -13.45 -0.62
N GLY A 215 -18.51 -12.65 0.34
CA GLY A 215 -18.10 -12.76 1.75
C GLY A 215 -16.89 -11.95 2.11
#